data_f00a453cc37544328ea0f851ed35b091
#
_entry.id   f00a453cc37544328ea0f851ed35b091
#
_cell.length_a   1.000
_cell.length_b   1.000
_cell.length_c   1.000
_cell.angle_alpha   90.00
_cell.angle_beta   90.00
_cell.angle_gamma   90.00
#
_symmetry.space_group_name_H-M   'P 1'
#
loop_
_entity.id
_entity.type
_entity.pdbx_description
1 polymer ?
#
loop_
_entity_poly.entity_id
_entity_poly.type
_entity_poly.pdbx_seq_one_letter_code
_entity_poly.pdbx_strand_id
1 'polypeptide(L)'
;MLNKVRRIYYFCIVIYIEFNTITMQKEGKTKQEQILFNFEIEGNPVEIVPLGNGLINDTYKVNMPEGAPHDYVLQRINHHIFTDVELLQHNIEVVTRHIRKKLEAADEQDIDRKVLHFVQTKDGKTYHKTPEGEFWRVSVYIPRTQTYSQVTPQNAYDCGRTFGRFESMLSDVDEELGETIPDFHNMELRIRQLREAVKADAAGRLNEVQPLVDKIEEHAEAMCLGERLYREGKLPKHLCHCDTKVNNMLFDENGQVLCVIDLDTVMPSFVFSDYGDFLRTAANVVQEDDPDVSKVALHWDVIESFTKGYVEGTKSFLTERERDLLPYAMRLFPYMQCVRFLADYLNGDTYFKTTHATHNLERARNQWRLFELTLAGNDRLAQYIKTL
;
A
#
# COMPACT_ATOMS: atom_id res chain seq x y z
N MET A 1 62.74 8.13 -6.01
CA MET A 1 61.81 9.13 -5.43
C MET A 1 60.95 9.81 -6.48
N LEU A 2 61.48 10.22 -7.63
CA LEU A 2 60.72 10.93 -8.71
C LEU A 2 59.52 10.14 -9.25
N ASN A 3 59.60 8.83 -9.40
CA ASN A 3 58.50 8.03 -9.98
C ASN A 3 57.28 7.84 -9.04
N LYS A 4 57.47 7.93 -7.73
CA LYS A 4 56.35 7.89 -6.74
C LYS A 4 55.58 9.22 -6.75
N VAL A 5 56.28 10.33 -6.84
CA VAL A 5 55.66 11.67 -6.88
C VAL A 5 54.87 11.89 -8.16
N ARG A 6 55.36 11.44 -9.34
CA ARG A 6 54.61 11.47 -10.61
C ARG A 6 53.34 10.64 -10.58
N ARG A 7 53.34 9.47 -9.93
CA ARG A 7 52.13 8.63 -9.79
C ARG A 7 51.05 9.26 -8.87
N ILE A 8 51.49 9.92 -7.80
CA ILE A 8 50.57 10.65 -6.90
C ILE A 8 49.97 11.85 -7.61
N TYR A 9 50.74 12.60 -8.37
CA TYR A 9 50.26 13.75 -9.16
C TYR A 9 49.26 13.29 -10.24
N TYR A 10 49.54 12.20 -10.93
CA TYR A 10 48.63 11.68 -11.96
C TYR A 10 47.29 11.19 -11.32
N PHE A 11 47.37 10.56 -10.18
CA PHE A 11 46.18 10.10 -9.43
C PHE A 11 45.33 11.27 -8.89
N CYS A 12 45.96 12.31 -8.38
CA CYS A 12 45.29 13.55 -7.97
C CYS A 12 44.67 14.32 -9.15
N ILE A 13 45.30 14.35 -10.28
CA ILE A 13 44.77 15.01 -11.50
C ILE A 13 43.57 14.22 -12.04
N VAL A 14 43.63 12.91 -12.09
CA VAL A 14 42.52 12.06 -12.54
C VAL A 14 41.31 12.23 -11.60
N ILE A 15 41.53 12.17 -10.27
CA ILE A 15 40.45 12.42 -9.27
C ILE A 15 39.89 13.85 -9.40
N TYR A 16 40.72 14.86 -9.62
CA TYR A 16 40.28 16.25 -9.80
C TYR A 16 39.48 16.44 -11.10
N ILE A 17 39.90 15.80 -12.19
CA ILE A 17 39.18 15.83 -13.48
C ILE A 17 37.85 15.08 -13.35
N GLU A 18 37.82 13.87 -12.73
CA GLU A 18 36.58 13.12 -12.49
C GLU A 18 35.64 13.91 -11.57
N PHE A 19 36.16 14.51 -10.49
CA PHE A 19 35.35 15.31 -9.58
C PHE A 19 34.77 16.57 -10.27
N ASN A 20 35.56 17.28 -11.05
CA ASN A 20 35.08 18.45 -11.82
C ASN A 20 34.13 18.05 -12.95
N THR A 21 34.34 16.89 -13.60
CA THR A 21 33.42 16.38 -14.63
C THR A 21 32.08 16.01 -14.02
N ILE A 22 32.09 15.36 -12.86
CA ILE A 22 30.88 15.04 -12.09
C ILE A 22 30.16 16.31 -11.60
N THR A 23 30.92 17.32 -11.16
CA THR A 23 30.35 18.58 -10.67
C THR A 23 29.76 19.39 -11.84
N MET A 24 30.46 19.49 -12.99
CA MET A 24 29.95 20.16 -14.18
C MET A 24 28.74 19.47 -14.83
N GLN A 25 28.61 18.13 -14.69
CA GLN A 25 27.43 17.42 -15.15
C GLN A 25 26.19 17.65 -14.26
N LYS A 26 26.37 18.14 -13.04
CA LYS A 26 25.25 18.49 -12.11
C LYS A 26 24.78 19.95 -12.25
N GLU A 27 25.62 20.84 -12.79
CA GLU A 27 25.23 22.24 -13.00
C GLU A 27 24.24 22.32 -14.18
N GLY A 28 23.01 22.77 -13.90
CA GLY A 28 21.91 22.91 -14.87
C GLY A 28 20.88 21.75 -14.87
N LYS A 29 21.07 20.68 -14.08
CA LYS A 29 20.09 19.60 -13.93
C LYS A 29 19.06 19.93 -12.86
N THR A 30 17.82 19.46 -13.10
CA THR A 30 16.77 19.51 -12.07
C THR A 30 17.14 18.64 -10.85
N LYS A 31 16.48 18.87 -9.72
CA LYS A 31 16.68 18.04 -8.51
C LYS A 31 16.48 16.55 -8.81
N GLN A 32 15.44 16.21 -9.56
CA GLN A 32 15.11 14.83 -9.93
C GLN A 32 16.22 14.20 -10.79
N GLU A 33 16.75 14.92 -11.77
CA GLU A 33 17.87 14.44 -12.58
C GLU A 33 19.16 14.23 -11.77
N GLN A 34 19.41 15.09 -10.78
CA GLN A 34 20.56 14.91 -9.87
C GLN A 34 20.41 13.67 -9.00
N ILE A 35 19.18 13.36 -8.57
CA ILE A 35 18.87 12.15 -7.78
C ILE A 35 19.03 10.90 -8.64
N LEU A 36 18.48 10.89 -9.86
CA LEU A 36 18.59 9.77 -10.80
C LEU A 36 20.03 9.38 -11.10
N PHE A 37 20.96 10.35 -11.10
CA PHE A 37 22.38 10.08 -11.33
C PHE A 37 23.01 9.11 -10.31
N ASN A 38 22.39 8.90 -9.14
CA ASN A 38 22.88 7.96 -8.13
C ASN A 38 22.46 6.51 -8.40
N PHE A 39 21.56 6.27 -9.35
CA PHE A 39 21.03 4.95 -9.68
C PHE A 39 21.69 4.36 -10.93
N GLU A 40 21.65 3.04 -11.07
CA GLU A 40 22.15 2.30 -12.23
C GLU A 40 21.12 2.33 -13.36
N ILE A 41 20.83 3.53 -13.90
CA ILE A 41 19.98 3.72 -15.07
C ILE A 41 20.82 3.91 -16.32
N GLU A 42 20.35 3.43 -17.47
CA GLU A 42 21.01 3.58 -18.75
C GLU A 42 20.55 4.87 -19.45
N GLY A 43 21.49 5.76 -19.77
CA GLY A 43 21.21 7.00 -20.50
C GLY A 43 20.78 8.18 -19.59
N ASN A 44 20.30 9.24 -20.26
CA ASN A 44 19.74 10.42 -19.57
C ASN A 44 18.27 10.56 -19.91
N PRO A 45 17.43 10.99 -18.97
CA PRO A 45 16.01 11.21 -19.23
C PRO A 45 15.80 12.33 -20.26
N VAL A 46 14.75 12.17 -21.07
CA VAL A 46 14.25 13.23 -21.97
C VAL A 46 13.31 14.15 -21.21
N GLU A 47 12.52 13.57 -20.31
CA GLU A 47 11.49 14.28 -19.56
C GLU A 47 11.18 13.57 -18.23
N ILE A 48 10.86 14.34 -17.20
CA ILE A 48 10.39 13.84 -15.90
C ILE A 48 9.08 14.55 -15.56
N VAL A 49 7.99 13.78 -15.47
CA VAL A 49 6.64 14.31 -15.23
C VAL A 49 6.01 13.68 -14.00
N PRO A 50 5.16 14.40 -13.25
CA PRO A 50 4.40 13.79 -12.16
C PRO A 50 3.58 12.58 -12.66
N LEU A 51 3.54 11.52 -11.87
CA LEU A 51 2.78 10.29 -12.18
C LEU A 51 1.76 10.01 -11.09
N GLY A 52 0.48 10.06 -11.46
CA GLY A 52 -0.63 9.80 -10.54
C GLY A 52 -0.85 10.90 -9.49
N ASN A 53 -1.79 10.63 -8.57
CA ASN A 53 -2.16 11.52 -7.47
C ASN A 53 -1.86 10.84 -6.13
N GLY A 54 -0.68 10.22 -5.99
CA GLY A 54 -0.28 9.54 -4.76
C GLY A 54 -0.45 10.44 -3.53
N LEU A 55 -1.11 9.94 -2.49
CA LEU A 55 -1.39 10.70 -1.28
C LEU A 55 -0.20 10.74 -0.33
N ILE A 56 0.69 9.76 -0.42
CA ILE A 56 1.80 9.55 0.52
C ILE A 56 3.13 9.92 -0.11
N ASN A 57 3.52 9.27 -1.20
CA ASN A 57 4.80 9.47 -1.88
C ASN A 57 4.66 10.45 -3.06
N ASP A 58 5.68 11.24 -3.33
CA ASP A 58 5.77 11.98 -4.59
C ASP A 58 6.31 11.05 -5.68
N THR A 59 5.55 10.88 -6.74
CA THR A 59 5.86 9.93 -7.82
C THR A 59 5.98 10.64 -9.15
N TYR A 60 7.02 10.26 -9.91
CA TYR A 60 7.33 10.84 -11.23
C TYR A 60 7.58 9.72 -12.24
N LYS A 61 7.06 9.90 -13.45
CA LYS A 61 7.48 9.10 -14.60
C LYS A 61 8.72 9.74 -15.21
N VAL A 62 9.72 8.92 -15.48
CA VAL A 62 10.98 9.29 -16.14
C VAL A 62 10.96 8.71 -17.54
N ASN A 63 10.69 9.55 -18.53
CA ASN A 63 10.70 9.18 -19.94
C ASN A 63 12.13 9.17 -20.46
N MET A 64 12.55 8.04 -21.03
CA MET A 64 13.87 7.85 -21.62
C MET A 64 13.81 8.08 -23.12
N PRO A 65 14.98 8.30 -23.81
CA PRO A 65 15.05 8.45 -25.26
C PRO A 65 14.47 7.22 -25.99
N GLU A 66 13.96 7.45 -27.20
CA GLU A 66 13.55 6.36 -28.09
C GLU A 66 14.69 5.35 -28.28
N GLY A 67 14.38 4.06 -28.14
CA GLY A 67 15.35 2.96 -28.18
C GLY A 67 16.02 2.63 -26.84
N ALA A 68 15.74 3.38 -25.77
CA ALA A 68 16.15 2.96 -24.43
C ALA A 68 15.39 1.69 -24.01
N PRO A 69 16.01 0.81 -23.19
CA PRO A 69 15.38 -0.45 -22.80
C PRO A 69 14.14 -0.23 -21.93
N HIS A 70 14.12 0.82 -21.10
CA HIS A 70 13.05 1.10 -20.13
C HIS A 70 12.83 2.59 -19.92
N ASP A 71 11.58 2.97 -19.61
CA ASP A 71 11.25 4.14 -18.81
C ASP A 71 11.31 3.76 -17.32
N TYR A 72 11.31 4.76 -16.42
CA TYR A 72 11.42 4.52 -14.99
C TYR A 72 10.35 5.27 -14.20
N VAL A 73 10.14 4.83 -12.97
CA VAL A 73 9.35 5.53 -11.94
C VAL A 73 10.31 5.99 -10.86
N LEU A 74 10.39 7.29 -10.63
CA LEU A 74 11.14 7.89 -9.54
C LEU A 74 10.17 8.27 -8.42
N GLN A 75 10.46 7.83 -7.19
CA GLN A 75 9.61 8.14 -6.03
C GLN A 75 10.42 8.74 -4.88
N ARG A 76 9.87 9.81 -4.28
CA ARG A 76 10.31 10.29 -2.97
C ARG A 76 9.48 9.61 -1.90
N ILE A 77 10.14 8.84 -1.05
CA ILE A 77 9.53 8.10 0.05
C ILE A 77 9.16 9.08 1.17
N ASN A 78 7.93 9.03 1.64
CA ASN A 78 7.49 9.80 2.79
C ASN A 78 7.97 9.16 4.10
N HIS A 79 9.19 9.50 4.50
CA HIS A 79 9.83 8.99 5.72
C HIS A 79 9.23 9.51 7.03
N HIS A 80 8.22 10.38 6.99
CA HIS A 80 7.42 10.75 8.17
C HIS A 80 6.35 9.70 8.46
N ILE A 81 5.91 8.95 7.44
CA ILE A 81 4.98 7.83 7.58
C ILE A 81 5.77 6.53 7.69
N PHE A 82 6.71 6.29 6.78
CA PHE A 82 7.61 5.14 6.78
C PHE A 82 8.90 5.50 7.51
N THR A 83 8.87 5.48 8.84
CA THR A 83 9.96 5.98 9.69
C THR A 83 11.23 5.12 9.59
N ASP A 84 11.10 3.85 9.23
CA ASP A 84 12.22 2.94 8.93
C ASP A 84 12.24 2.61 7.44
N VAL A 85 12.95 3.43 6.66
CA VAL A 85 13.08 3.25 5.21
C VAL A 85 13.94 2.03 4.87
N GLU A 86 14.86 1.63 5.73
CA GLU A 86 15.67 0.42 5.53
C GLU A 86 14.80 -0.83 5.61
N LEU A 87 13.96 -0.93 6.63
CA LEU A 87 12.97 -2.01 6.76
C LEU A 87 11.98 -2.02 5.59
N LEU A 88 11.46 -0.85 5.20
CA LEU A 88 10.57 -0.73 4.04
C LEU A 88 11.19 -1.33 2.78
N GLN A 89 12.42 -0.94 2.46
CA GLN A 89 13.10 -1.41 1.26
C GLN A 89 13.50 -2.88 1.38
N HIS A 90 13.89 -3.36 2.56
CA HIS A 90 14.13 -4.77 2.82
C HIS A 90 12.87 -5.60 2.52
N ASN A 91 11.70 -5.24 3.04
CA ASN A 91 10.45 -5.94 2.76
C ASN A 91 10.17 -6.01 1.25
N ILE A 92 10.29 -4.88 0.56
CA ILE A 92 10.04 -4.79 -0.89
C ILE A 92 11.00 -5.68 -1.68
N GLU A 93 12.30 -5.68 -1.35
CA GLU A 93 13.30 -6.50 -2.01
C GLU A 93 13.05 -8.00 -1.81
N VAL A 94 12.75 -8.41 -0.59
CA VAL A 94 12.42 -9.81 -0.29
C VAL A 94 11.19 -10.25 -1.07
N VAL A 95 10.11 -9.46 -1.02
CA VAL A 95 8.83 -9.76 -1.68
C VAL A 95 9.00 -9.85 -3.19
N THR A 96 9.61 -8.85 -3.82
CA THR A 96 9.76 -8.84 -5.29
C THR A 96 10.68 -9.94 -5.79
N ARG A 97 11.79 -10.20 -5.10
CA ARG A 97 12.71 -11.30 -5.40
C ARG A 97 12.02 -12.67 -5.26
N HIS A 98 11.23 -12.86 -4.19
CA HIS A 98 10.54 -14.12 -3.93
C HIS A 98 9.45 -14.38 -4.98
N ILE A 99 8.62 -13.39 -5.31
CA ILE A 99 7.60 -13.48 -6.35
C ILE A 99 8.25 -13.79 -7.71
N ARG A 100 9.32 -13.06 -8.09
CA ARG A 100 10.05 -13.31 -9.34
C ARG A 100 10.51 -14.77 -9.43
N LYS A 101 11.16 -15.28 -8.39
CA LYS A 101 11.64 -16.67 -8.32
C LYS A 101 10.50 -17.67 -8.54
N LYS A 102 9.31 -17.41 -7.96
CA LYS A 102 8.15 -18.29 -8.15
C LYS A 102 7.57 -18.22 -9.56
N LEU A 103 7.51 -17.03 -10.15
CA LEU A 103 7.07 -16.87 -11.53
C LEU A 103 8.03 -17.56 -12.52
N GLU A 104 9.33 -17.45 -12.30
CA GLU A 104 10.36 -18.16 -13.08
C GLU A 104 10.23 -19.69 -12.93
N ALA A 105 10.03 -20.19 -11.71
CA ALA A 105 9.84 -21.62 -11.46
C ALA A 105 8.54 -22.19 -12.06
N ALA A 106 7.55 -21.33 -12.26
CA ALA A 106 6.27 -21.68 -12.94
C ALA A 106 6.34 -21.51 -14.46
N ASP A 107 7.49 -21.16 -15.04
CA ASP A 107 7.68 -20.89 -16.49
C ASP A 107 6.71 -19.79 -17.01
N GLU A 108 6.38 -18.83 -16.14
CA GLU A 108 5.50 -17.72 -16.51
C GLU A 108 6.18 -16.81 -17.55
N GLN A 109 5.39 -16.37 -18.52
CA GLN A 109 5.88 -15.44 -19.55
C GLN A 109 5.73 -13.99 -19.10
N ASP A 110 6.55 -13.08 -19.67
CA ASP A 110 6.47 -11.64 -19.46
C ASP A 110 6.62 -11.23 -17.97
N ILE A 111 7.53 -11.90 -17.25
CA ILE A 111 7.73 -11.73 -15.80
C ILE A 111 8.05 -10.28 -15.44
N ASP A 112 8.81 -9.57 -16.29
CA ASP A 112 9.21 -8.17 -16.04
C ASP A 112 8.02 -7.20 -15.98
N ARG A 113 6.85 -7.61 -16.46
CA ARG A 113 5.61 -6.85 -16.30
C ARG A 113 4.72 -7.35 -15.15
N LYS A 114 5.03 -8.51 -14.55
CA LYS A 114 4.22 -9.17 -13.51
C LYS A 114 4.70 -8.93 -12.08
N VAL A 115 5.93 -8.40 -11.92
CA VAL A 115 6.50 -8.05 -10.63
C VAL A 115 7.34 -6.79 -10.77
N LEU A 116 7.28 -5.90 -9.76
CA LEU A 116 8.08 -4.68 -9.73
C LEU A 116 9.58 -5.00 -9.70
N HIS A 117 10.35 -4.19 -10.44
CA HIS A 117 11.80 -4.24 -10.45
C HIS A 117 12.37 -2.90 -9.96
N PHE A 118 13.02 -2.89 -8.79
CA PHE A 118 13.68 -1.72 -8.23
C PHE A 118 15.13 -1.66 -8.71
N VAL A 119 15.52 -0.46 -9.17
CA VAL A 119 16.87 -0.20 -9.69
C VAL A 119 17.81 0.10 -8.53
N GLN A 120 18.98 -0.54 -8.53
CA GLN A 120 19.99 -0.30 -7.52
C GLN A 120 20.67 1.07 -7.72
N THR A 121 21.12 1.64 -6.63
CA THR A 121 22.05 2.75 -6.63
C THR A 121 23.46 2.25 -6.96
N LYS A 122 24.36 3.14 -7.34
CA LYS A 122 25.77 2.83 -7.66
C LYS A 122 26.56 2.24 -6.47
N ASP A 123 26.04 2.35 -5.26
CA ASP A 123 26.56 1.69 -4.04
C ASP A 123 25.78 0.45 -3.64
N GLY A 124 24.91 -0.06 -4.53
CA GLY A 124 24.21 -1.35 -4.39
C GLY A 124 23.00 -1.35 -3.47
N LYS A 125 22.43 -0.18 -3.15
CA LYS A 125 21.18 -0.06 -2.39
C LYS A 125 19.98 0.14 -3.33
N THR A 126 18.78 -0.12 -2.85
CA THR A 126 17.52 0.15 -3.58
C THR A 126 16.92 1.53 -3.30
N TYR A 127 17.59 2.33 -2.50
CA TYR A 127 17.21 3.72 -2.21
C TYR A 127 18.43 4.63 -2.08
N HIS A 128 18.23 5.91 -2.38
CA HIS A 128 19.21 6.97 -2.18
C HIS A 128 18.73 7.94 -1.10
N LYS A 129 19.60 8.23 -0.11
CA LYS A 129 19.37 9.26 0.90
C LYS A 129 20.13 10.51 0.54
N THR A 130 19.43 11.64 0.35
CA THR A 130 20.07 12.93 0.06
C THR A 130 20.74 13.53 1.30
N PRO A 131 21.67 14.50 1.15
CA PRO A 131 22.25 15.22 2.27
C PRO A 131 21.20 15.94 3.15
N GLU A 132 20.07 16.33 2.57
CA GLU A 132 18.93 16.98 3.24
C GLU A 132 18.05 15.99 4.01
N GLY A 133 18.34 14.69 3.90
CA GLY A 133 17.63 13.63 4.61
C GLY A 133 16.40 13.07 3.88
N GLU A 134 16.19 13.41 2.62
CA GLU A 134 15.13 12.81 1.80
C GLU A 134 15.56 11.42 1.30
N PHE A 135 14.59 10.55 1.12
CA PHE A 135 14.78 9.20 0.60
C PHE A 135 14.10 9.05 -0.75
N TRP A 136 14.83 8.48 -1.71
CA TRP A 136 14.37 8.32 -3.08
C TRP A 136 14.66 6.90 -3.57
N ARG A 137 13.76 6.38 -4.40
CA ARG A 137 13.94 5.07 -5.07
C ARG A 137 13.52 5.16 -6.53
N VAL A 138 14.02 4.21 -7.31
CA VAL A 138 13.70 4.09 -8.74
C VAL A 138 13.22 2.67 -9.01
N SER A 139 12.15 2.53 -9.77
CA SER A 139 11.73 1.25 -10.33
C SER A 139 11.56 1.35 -11.85
N VAL A 140 11.63 0.20 -12.52
CA VAL A 140 11.33 0.11 -13.96
C VAL A 140 9.84 0.37 -14.18
N TYR A 141 9.52 1.24 -15.14
CA TYR A 141 8.14 1.50 -15.52
C TYR A 141 7.57 0.33 -16.32
N ILE A 142 6.42 -0.17 -15.93
CA ILE A 142 5.73 -1.25 -16.63
C ILE A 142 4.86 -0.64 -17.75
N PRO A 143 5.23 -0.80 -19.02
CA PRO A 143 4.53 -0.17 -20.15
C PRO A 143 3.24 -0.89 -20.51
N ARG A 144 2.39 -0.26 -21.33
CA ARG A 144 1.14 -0.82 -21.87
C ARG A 144 0.22 -1.32 -20.75
N THR A 145 0.04 -0.48 -19.73
CA THR A 145 -0.80 -0.77 -18.58
C THR A 145 -1.84 0.32 -18.37
N GLN A 146 -2.92 -0.04 -17.70
CA GLN A 146 -3.96 0.87 -17.25
C GLN A 146 -4.33 0.56 -15.80
N THR A 147 -4.89 1.54 -15.10
CA THR A 147 -5.47 1.40 -13.77
C THR A 147 -6.97 1.71 -13.83
N TYR A 148 -7.75 1.10 -12.96
CA TYR A 148 -9.17 1.39 -12.83
C TYR A 148 -9.44 2.18 -11.54
N SER A 149 -10.39 3.11 -11.62
CA SER A 149 -10.93 3.85 -10.46
C SER A 149 -12.26 3.28 -9.97
N GLN A 150 -12.89 2.40 -10.76
CA GLN A 150 -14.17 1.78 -10.43
C GLN A 150 -14.06 0.27 -10.52
N VAL A 151 -14.82 -0.42 -9.68
CA VAL A 151 -14.85 -1.87 -9.59
C VAL A 151 -16.14 -2.38 -10.21
N THR A 152 -16.00 -3.36 -11.14
CA THR A 152 -17.10 -4.16 -11.71
C THR A 152 -17.04 -5.58 -11.14
N PRO A 153 -18.11 -6.39 -11.20
CA PRO A 153 -18.03 -7.78 -10.73
C PRO A 153 -16.90 -8.59 -11.35
N GLN A 154 -16.61 -8.37 -12.66
CA GLN A 154 -15.53 -9.11 -13.31
C GLN A 154 -14.14 -8.72 -12.80
N ASN A 155 -13.81 -7.44 -12.76
CA ASN A 155 -12.51 -7.04 -12.23
C ASN A 155 -12.40 -7.25 -10.71
N ALA A 156 -13.49 -7.24 -9.95
CA ALA A 156 -13.52 -7.64 -8.55
C ALA A 156 -13.06 -9.09 -8.35
N TYR A 157 -13.56 -10.03 -9.19
CA TYR A 157 -13.12 -11.43 -9.15
C TYR A 157 -11.62 -11.54 -9.45
N ASP A 158 -11.15 -10.88 -10.50
CA ASP A 158 -9.75 -10.91 -10.89
C ASP A 158 -8.84 -10.27 -9.82
N CYS A 159 -9.28 -9.16 -9.19
CA CYS A 159 -8.58 -8.55 -8.07
C CYS A 159 -8.51 -9.50 -6.86
N GLY A 160 -9.63 -10.12 -6.49
CA GLY A 160 -9.66 -11.07 -5.39
C GLY A 160 -8.71 -12.23 -5.61
N ARG A 161 -8.76 -12.84 -6.80
CA ARG A 161 -7.87 -13.95 -7.17
C ARG A 161 -6.40 -13.52 -7.17
N THR A 162 -6.10 -12.29 -7.61
CA THR A 162 -4.72 -11.80 -7.68
C THR A 162 -4.17 -11.46 -6.31
N PHE A 163 -4.91 -10.76 -5.43
CA PHE A 163 -4.46 -10.52 -4.06
C PHE A 163 -4.30 -11.83 -3.29
N GLY A 164 -5.25 -12.77 -3.43
CA GLY A 164 -5.11 -14.09 -2.81
C GLY A 164 -3.91 -14.88 -3.33
N ARG A 165 -3.59 -14.81 -4.64
CA ARG A 165 -2.36 -15.42 -5.19
C ARG A 165 -1.10 -14.69 -4.72
N PHE A 166 -1.14 -13.39 -4.56
CA PHE A 166 -0.04 -12.60 -4.01
C PHE A 166 0.32 -13.09 -2.60
N GLU A 167 -0.64 -13.18 -1.69
CA GLU A 167 -0.44 -13.74 -0.35
C GLU A 167 0.01 -15.21 -0.40
N SER A 168 -0.58 -16.03 -1.27
CA SER A 168 -0.20 -17.42 -1.48
C SER A 168 1.25 -17.57 -1.95
N MET A 169 1.72 -16.71 -2.84
CA MET A 169 3.12 -16.70 -3.24
C MET A 169 4.06 -16.33 -2.09
N LEU A 170 3.61 -15.52 -1.14
CA LEU A 170 4.41 -15.08 0.00
C LEU A 170 4.30 -16.00 1.23
N SER A 171 3.45 -17.02 1.20
CA SER A 171 3.18 -17.89 2.37
C SER A 171 4.36 -18.74 2.84
N ASP A 172 5.40 -18.89 2.03
CA ASP A 172 6.62 -19.65 2.30
C ASP A 172 7.90 -18.79 2.23
N VAL A 173 7.77 -17.49 2.43
CA VAL A 173 8.94 -16.61 2.60
C VAL A 173 9.62 -16.95 3.92
N ASP A 174 10.92 -17.31 3.84
CA ASP A 174 11.72 -17.71 5.00
C ASP A 174 12.39 -16.52 5.70
N GLU A 175 12.47 -15.37 5.04
CA GLU A 175 13.07 -14.15 5.59
C GLU A 175 12.09 -13.40 6.48
N GLU A 176 12.58 -12.86 7.60
CA GLU A 176 11.75 -12.09 8.53
C GLU A 176 11.47 -10.70 7.95
N LEU A 177 10.20 -10.37 7.79
CA LEU A 177 9.72 -9.05 7.42
C LEU A 177 9.12 -8.36 8.64
N GLY A 178 9.33 -7.04 8.74
CA GLY A 178 8.77 -6.24 9.84
C GLY A 178 7.56 -5.41 9.42
N GLU A 179 6.90 -4.79 10.40
CA GLU A 179 5.79 -3.88 10.15
C GLU A 179 6.35 -2.51 9.70
N THR A 180 6.16 -2.14 8.41
CA THR A 180 6.60 -0.86 7.84
C THR A 180 5.86 0.33 8.46
N ILE A 181 4.65 0.12 8.91
CA ILE A 181 3.86 1.01 9.77
C ILE A 181 3.44 0.19 11.00
N PRO A 182 4.06 0.37 12.17
CA PRO A 182 3.73 -0.39 13.36
C PRO A 182 2.25 -0.31 13.73
N ASP A 183 1.66 -1.45 14.06
CA ASP A 183 0.25 -1.55 14.47
C ASP A 183 -0.74 -0.96 13.45
N PHE A 184 -0.45 -1.03 12.14
CA PHE A 184 -1.21 -0.34 11.10
C PHE A 184 -2.70 -0.67 11.15
N HIS A 185 -3.04 -1.96 11.20
CA HIS A 185 -4.42 -2.45 11.28
C HIS A 185 -4.78 -3.07 12.66
N ASN A 186 -4.11 -2.63 13.72
CA ASN A 186 -4.41 -3.06 15.09
C ASN A 186 -5.64 -2.33 15.62
N MET A 187 -6.79 -3.05 15.71
CA MET A 187 -8.04 -2.44 16.13
C MET A 187 -8.03 -2.01 17.59
N GLU A 188 -7.33 -2.74 18.48
CA GLU A 188 -7.19 -2.35 19.89
C GLU A 188 -6.46 -1.00 20.03
N LEU A 189 -5.42 -0.77 19.21
CA LEU A 189 -4.75 0.53 19.16
C LEU A 189 -5.73 1.63 18.68
N ARG A 190 -6.52 1.37 17.64
CA ARG A 190 -7.45 2.38 17.10
C ARG A 190 -8.53 2.76 18.11
N ILE A 191 -9.10 1.81 18.84
CA ILE A 191 -10.04 2.08 19.93
C ILE A 191 -9.38 2.89 21.05
N ARG A 192 -8.16 2.53 21.46
CA ARG A 192 -7.42 3.31 22.46
C ARG A 192 -7.21 4.76 22.01
N GLN A 193 -6.79 4.97 20.76
CA GLN A 193 -6.60 6.31 20.19
C GLN A 193 -7.91 7.12 20.17
N LEU A 194 -9.05 6.51 19.82
CA LEU A 194 -10.35 7.18 19.90
C LEU A 194 -10.69 7.58 21.35
N ARG A 195 -10.51 6.68 22.32
CA ARG A 195 -10.77 6.97 23.74
C ARG A 195 -9.89 8.09 24.28
N GLU A 196 -8.64 8.16 23.83
CA GLU A 196 -7.73 9.26 24.16
C GLU A 196 -8.20 10.58 23.52
N ALA A 197 -8.64 10.56 22.24
CA ALA A 197 -9.20 11.72 21.58
C ALA A 197 -10.52 12.21 22.22
N VAL A 198 -11.40 11.30 22.60
CA VAL A 198 -12.63 11.60 23.37
C VAL A 198 -12.31 12.25 24.71
N LYS A 199 -11.34 11.71 25.46
CA LYS A 199 -10.92 12.27 26.75
C LYS A 199 -10.29 13.66 26.62
N ALA A 200 -9.52 13.89 25.56
CA ALA A 200 -8.83 15.14 25.32
C ALA A 200 -9.77 16.23 24.79
N ASP A 201 -10.72 15.84 23.92
CA ASP A 201 -11.62 16.73 23.15
C ASP A 201 -10.91 18.01 22.66
N ALA A 202 -9.75 17.83 22.04
CA ALA A 202 -8.82 18.92 21.73
C ALA A 202 -9.44 20.00 20.83
N ALA A 203 -10.38 19.61 19.99
CA ALA A 203 -11.13 20.51 19.11
C ALA A 203 -12.47 21.02 19.69
N GLY A 204 -12.90 20.55 20.88
CA GLY A 204 -14.17 20.90 21.49
C GLY A 204 -15.40 20.41 20.73
N ARG A 205 -15.28 19.26 20.02
CA ARG A 205 -16.30 18.72 19.11
C ARG A 205 -17.04 17.49 19.65
N LEU A 206 -16.73 17.03 20.85
CA LEU A 206 -17.26 15.78 21.44
C LEU A 206 -18.78 15.77 21.55
N ASN A 207 -19.39 16.88 21.99
CA ASN A 207 -20.83 16.96 22.17
C ASN A 207 -21.62 16.65 20.87
N GLU A 208 -21.06 17.02 19.71
CA GLU A 208 -21.70 16.78 18.41
C GLU A 208 -21.67 15.29 18.03
N VAL A 209 -20.65 14.56 18.45
CA VAL A 209 -20.37 13.19 18.00
C VAL A 209 -20.56 12.13 19.08
N GLN A 210 -20.94 12.50 20.31
CA GLN A 210 -21.13 11.58 21.42
C GLN A 210 -22.03 10.38 21.07
N PRO A 211 -23.17 10.54 20.35
CA PRO A 211 -23.99 9.40 19.96
C PRO A 211 -23.28 8.41 19.04
N LEU A 212 -22.34 8.87 18.21
CA LEU A 212 -21.54 7.99 17.35
C LEU A 212 -20.44 7.28 18.17
N VAL A 213 -19.82 7.98 19.12
CA VAL A 213 -18.86 7.38 20.06
C VAL A 213 -19.50 6.25 20.84
N ASP A 214 -20.71 6.48 21.39
CA ASP A 214 -21.45 5.46 22.17
C ASP A 214 -21.72 4.20 21.33
N LYS A 215 -22.18 4.38 20.10
CA LYS A 215 -22.40 3.27 19.15
C LYS A 215 -21.10 2.51 18.81
N ILE A 216 -19.99 3.22 18.63
CA ILE A 216 -18.69 2.59 18.39
C ILE A 216 -18.29 1.74 19.60
N GLU A 217 -18.44 2.25 20.82
CA GLU A 217 -18.08 1.50 22.03
C GLU A 217 -18.90 0.22 22.21
N GLU A 218 -20.17 0.18 21.80
CA GLU A 218 -21.01 -1.03 21.83
C GLU A 218 -20.42 -2.20 21.03
N HIS A 219 -19.63 -1.92 19.99
CA HIS A 219 -19.03 -2.92 19.10
C HIS A 219 -17.52 -3.14 19.34
N ALA A 220 -16.88 -2.32 20.19
CA ALA A 220 -15.43 -2.27 20.32
C ALA A 220 -14.80 -3.63 20.66
N GLU A 221 -15.36 -4.37 21.62
CA GLU A 221 -14.84 -5.69 22.01
C GLU A 221 -14.95 -6.71 20.87
N ALA A 222 -16.07 -6.72 20.17
CA ALA A 222 -16.30 -7.64 19.04
C ALA A 222 -15.36 -7.35 17.87
N MET A 223 -15.01 -6.07 17.64
CA MET A 223 -14.11 -5.66 16.56
C MET A 223 -12.62 -5.85 16.89
N CYS A 224 -12.26 -6.10 18.16
CA CYS A 224 -10.90 -6.49 18.58
C CYS A 224 -10.67 -8.02 18.56
N LEU A 225 -11.50 -8.78 17.84
CA LEU A 225 -11.43 -10.24 17.79
C LEU A 225 -10.12 -10.76 17.21
N GLY A 226 -9.56 -10.10 16.17
CA GLY A 226 -8.35 -10.53 15.49
C GLY A 226 -7.15 -10.59 16.44
N GLU A 227 -6.89 -9.51 17.17
CA GLU A 227 -5.77 -9.39 18.11
C GLU A 227 -5.92 -10.37 19.28
N ARG A 228 -7.16 -10.59 19.75
CA ARG A 228 -7.43 -11.56 20.79
C ARG A 228 -7.12 -13.00 20.32
N LEU A 229 -7.60 -13.39 19.16
CA LEU A 229 -7.34 -14.73 18.60
C LEU A 229 -5.85 -14.94 18.31
N TYR A 230 -5.14 -13.92 17.91
CA TYR A 230 -3.68 -14.00 17.69
C TYR A 230 -2.95 -14.29 19.00
N ARG A 231 -3.24 -13.54 20.07
CA ARG A 231 -2.65 -13.80 21.41
C ARG A 231 -2.99 -15.19 21.97
N GLU A 232 -4.14 -15.74 21.59
CA GLU A 232 -4.53 -17.09 21.95
C GLU A 232 -3.89 -18.19 21.09
N GLY A 233 -3.06 -17.80 20.08
CA GLY A 233 -2.45 -18.73 19.13
C GLY A 233 -3.44 -19.38 18.17
N LYS A 234 -4.62 -18.75 17.98
CA LYS A 234 -5.72 -19.30 17.17
C LYS A 234 -5.84 -18.65 15.78
N LEU A 235 -5.10 -17.58 15.53
CA LEU A 235 -5.06 -16.87 14.26
C LEU A 235 -3.59 -16.54 13.94
N PRO A 236 -3.05 -16.95 12.80
CA PRO A 236 -1.71 -16.57 12.37
C PRO A 236 -1.68 -15.18 11.76
N LYS A 237 -0.49 -14.60 11.62
CA LYS A 237 -0.23 -13.49 10.70
C LYS A 237 0.39 -14.05 9.41
N HIS A 238 0.08 -13.43 8.29
CA HIS A 238 0.64 -13.70 6.96
C HIS A 238 1.28 -12.42 6.41
N LEU A 239 2.04 -12.53 5.34
CA LEU A 239 2.50 -11.36 4.59
C LEU A 239 1.34 -10.86 3.73
N CYS A 240 0.80 -9.71 4.11
CA CYS A 240 -0.34 -9.06 3.47
C CYS A 240 0.11 -7.77 2.78
N HIS A 241 -0.64 -7.33 1.78
CA HIS A 241 -0.39 -6.07 1.08
C HIS A 241 -0.75 -4.86 1.96
N CYS A 242 -1.82 -4.96 2.74
CA CYS A 242 -2.34 -3.98 3.70
C CYS A 242 -2.81 -2.62 3.11
N ASP A 243 -2.91 -2.50 1.78
CA ASP A 243 -3.53 -1.35 1.09
C ASP A 243 -4.14 -1.84 -0.23
N THR A 244 -5.11 -2.74 -0.13
CA THR A 244 -5.73 -3.39 -1.27
C THR A 244 -6.82 -2.52 -1.88
N LYS A 245 -6.46 -1.85 -2.95
CA LYS A 245 -7.36 -1.04 -3.79
C LYS A 245 -7.22 -1.48 -5.24
N VAL A 246 -8.26 -1.27 -6.03
CA VAL A 246 -8.21 -1.58 -7.48
C VAL A 246 -7.12 -0.80 -8.20
N ASN A 247 -6.81 0.42 -7.77
CA ASN A 247 -5.75 1.24 -8.33
C ASN A 247 -4.32 0.84 -7.89
N ASN A 248 -4.18 -0.09 -6.94
CA ASN A 248 -2.91 -0.74 -6.60
C ASN A 248 -2.69 -2.03 -7.43
N MET A 249 -3.38 -2.13 -8.55
CA MET A 249 -3.17 -3.14 -9.58
C MET A 249 -2.99 -2.49 -10.94
N LEU A 250 -2.04 -3.00 -11.70
CA LEU A 250 -1.92 -2.71 -13.12
C LEU A 250 -2.66 -3.77 -13.92
N PHE A 251 -3.41 -3.33 -14.90
CA PHE A 251 -4.11 -4.17 -15.85
C PHE A 251 -3.46 -4.04 -17.22
N ASP A 252 -3.44 -5.11 -18.00
CA ASP A 252 -2.95 -5.10 -19.36
C ASP A 252 -3.95 -4.43 -20.33
N GLU A 253 -3.60 -4.43 -21.61
CA GLU A 253 -4.41 -3.86 -22.69
C GLU A 253 -5.75 -4.60 -22.90
N ASN A 254 -5.87 -5.83 -22.39
CA ASN A 254 -7.09 -6.65 -22.46
C ASN A 254 -7.93 -6.55 -21.17
N GLY A 255 -7.50 -5.75 -20.20
CA GLY A 255 -8.17 -5.60 -18.92
C GLY A 255 -7.92 -6.75 -17.93
N GLN A 256 -6.89 -7.59 -18.18
CA GLN A 256 -6.49 -8.63 -17.23
C GLN A 256 -5.53 -8.05 -16.21
N VAL A 257 -5.63 -8.46 -14.93
CA VAL A 257 -4.68 -8.04 -13.89
C VAL A 257 -3.29 -8.56 -14.24
N LEU A 258 -2.32 -7.65 -14.25
CA LEU A 258 -0.95 -7.92 -14.65
C LEU A 258 0.02 -7.91 -13.47
N CYS A 259 -0.01 -6.87 -12.63
CA CYS A 259 0.94 -6.65 -11.55
C CYS A 259 0.28 -5.98 -10.34
N VAL A 260 0.61 -6.46 -9.15
CA VAL A 260 0.31 -5.75 -7.88
C VAL A 260 1.42 -4.71 -7.65
N ILE A 261 1.02 -3.49 -7.35
CA ILE A 261 1.93 -2.35 -7.14
C ILE A 261 1.69 -1.71 -5.77
N ASP A 262 2.50 -0.70 -5.42
CA ASP A 262 2.45 0.03 -4.14
C ASP A 262 2.70 -0.87 -2.93
N LEU A 263 3.88 -1.54 -2.93
CA LEU A 263 4.27 -2.54 -1.95
C LEU A 263 4.75 -1.96 -0.60
N ASP A 264 4.56 -0.67 -0.36
CA ASP A 264 5.08 0.04 0.83
C ASP A 264 4.47 -0.46 2.14
N THR A 265 3.29 -1.02 2.08
CA THR A 265 2.56 -1.55 3.22
C THR A 265 2.59 -3.07 3.30
N VAL A 266 3.45 -3.74 2.50
CA VAL A 266 3.58 -5.20 2.62
C VAL A 266 4.31 -5.55 3.91
N MET A 267 3.57 -6.19 4.82
CA MET A 267 4.05 -6.51 6.16
C MET A 267 3.28 -7.69 6.76
N PRO A 268 3.77 -8.28 7.88
CA PRO A 268 3.00 -9.27 8.63
C PRO A 268 1.68 -8.69 9.16
N SER A 269 0.56 -9.27 8.73
CA SER A 269 -0.79 -8.88 9.16
C SER A 269 -1.75 -10.06 9.11
N PHE A 270 -3.01 -9.85 9.49
CA PHE A 270 -4.05 -10.84 9.26
C PHE A 270 -4.55 -10.74 7.82
N VAL A 271 -4.95 -11.85 7.22
CA VAL A 271 -5.61 -11.88 5.89
C VAL A 271 -6.83 -10.93 5.81
N PHE A 272 -7.36 -10.53 6.95
CA PHE A 272 -8.42 -9.53 7.06
C PHE A 272 -8.03 -8.18 6.49
N SER A 273 -6.73 -7.83 6.57
CA SER A 273 -6.21 -6.56 6.03
C SER A 273 -6.46 -6.46 4.53
N ASP A 274 -6.15 -7.50 3.79
CA ASP A 274 -6.29 -7.47 2.33
C ASP A 274 -7.74 -7.69 1.92
N TYR A 275 -8.42 -8.65 2.51
CA TYR A 275 -9.80 -8.93 2.19
C TYR A 275 -10.75 -7.78 2.58
N GLY A 276 -10.60 -7.26 3.79
CA GLY A 276 -11.50 -6.24 4.33
C GLY A 276 -11.29 -4.86 3.74
N ASP A 277 -10.04 -4.46 3.49
CA ASP A 277 -9.74 -3.13 2.94
C ASP A 277 -10.21 -3.01 1.49
N PHE A 278 -10.03 -4.04 0.67
CA PHE A 278 -10.58 -4.04 -0.68
C PHE A 278 -12.10 -3.87 -0.67
N LEU A 279 -12.82 -4.67 0.13
CA LEU A 279 -14.27 -4.60 0.19
C LEU A 279 -14.78 -3.26 0.74
N ARG A 280 -14.07 -2.66 1.69
CA ARG A 280 -14.41 -1.32 2.20
C ARG A 280 -14.45 -0.27 1.08
N THR A 281 -13.48 -0.32 0.17
CA THR A 281 -13.39 0.65 -0.93
C THR A 281 -14.23 0.27 -2.14
N ALA A 282 -14.30 -1.02 -2.48
CA ALA A 282 -14.92 -1.51 -3.71
C ALA A 282 -16.42 -1.82 -3.58
N ALA A 283 -16.88 -2.19 -2.40
CA ALA A 283 -18.27 -2.60 -2.17
C ALA A 283 -19.21 -1.45 -1.80
N ASN A 284 -18.70 -0.26 -1.48
CA ASN A 284 -19.53 0.92 -1.27
C ASN A 284 -19.95 1.53 -2.61
N VAL A 285 -21.25 1.82 -2.76
CA VAL A 285 -21.83 2.43 -3.97
C VAL A 285 -21.34 3.86 -4.19
N VAL A 286 -20.98 4.55 -3.10
CA VAL A 286 -20.49 5.93 -3.12
C VAL A 286 -19.05 6.02 -2.60
N GLN A 287 -18.39 7.14 -2.87
CA GLN A 287 -17.08 7.42 -2.31
C GLN A 287 -17.15 7.58 -0.78
N GLU A 288 -16.02 7.33 -0.09
CA GLU A 288 -15.96 7.40 1.38
C GLU A 288 -16.23 8.79 1.98
N ASP A 289 -16.11 9.83 1.15
CA ASP A 289 -16.32 11.24 1.49
C ASP A 289 -17.66 11.80 0.98
N ASP A 290 -18.56 10.97 0.41
CA ASP A 290 -19.93 11.42 0.09
C ASP A 290 -20.66 11.75 1.40
N PRO A 291 -21.09 13.02 1.61
CA PRO A 291 -21.75 13.43 2.84
C PRO A 291 -23.16 12.86 3.01
N ASP A 292 -23.77 12.38 1.93
CA ASP A 292 -25.12 11.81 1.96
C ASP A 292 -25.09 10.32 2.30
N VAL A 293 -25.10 10.03 3.60
CA VAL A 293 -25.09 8.65 4.11
C VAL A 293 -26.28 7.79 3.66
N SER A 294 -27.37 8.41 3.15
CA SER A 294 -28.54 7.66 2.64
C SER A 294 -28.23 6.93 1.34
N LYS A 295 -27.22 7.36 0.61
CA LYS A 295 -26.75 6.73 -0.63
C LYS A 295 -25.81 5.55 -0.38
N VAL A 296 -25.24 5.40 0.82
CA VAL A 296 -24.34 4.31 1.15
C VAL A 296 -25.09 2.98 1.05
N ALA A 297 -24.61 2.12 0.17
CA ALA A 297 -25.21 0.81 -0.07
C ALA A 297 -24.11 -0.20 -0.45
N LEU A 298 -24.44 -1.50 -0.40
CA LEU A 298 -23.50 -2.56 -0.74
C LEU A 298 -23.73 -3.09 -2.17
N HIS A 299 -22.66 -3.13 -2.94
CA HIS A 299 -22.57 -3.85 -4.21
C HIS A 299 -22.35 -5.35 -3.95
N TRP A 300 -23.43 -6.11 -3.77
CA TRP A 300 -23.33 -7.54 -3.49
C TRP A 300 -22.65 -8.34 -4.61
N ASP A 301 -22.87 -7.99 -5.85
CA ASP A 301 -22.23 -8.65 -6.99
C ASP A 301 -20.70 -8.47 -6.93
N VAL A 302 -20.21 -7.32 -6.49
CA VAL A 302 -18.78 -7.05 -6.28
C VAL A 302 -18.26 -7.85 -5.08
N ILE A 303 -18.99 -7.86 -3.95
CA ILE A 303 -18.61 -8.61 -2.74
C ILE A 303 -18.48 -10.10 -3.06
N GLU A 304 -19.50 -10.69 -3.68
CA GLU A 304 -19.53 -12.12 -4.00
C GLU A 304 -18.45 -12.49 -5.02
N SER A 305 -18.25 -11.65 -6.05
CA SER A 305 -17.21 -11.88 -7.08
C SER A 305 -15.79 -11.78 -6.49
N PHE A 306 -15.50 -10.74 -5.69
CA PHE A 306 -14.20 -10.61 -5.01
C PHE A 306 -13.96 -11.78 -4.07
N THR A 307 -14.96 -12.12 -3.24
CA THR A 307 -14.85 -13.22 -2.28
C THR A 307 -14.55 -14.56 -2.98
N LYS A 308 -15.21 -14.85 -4.10
CA LYS A 308 -14.94 -16.04 -4.88
C LYS A 308 -13.49 -16.07 -5.38
N GLY A 309 -13.03 -14.97 -5.99
CA GLY A 309 -11.65 -14.86 -6.48
C GLY A 309 -10.64 -15.00 -5.34
N TYR A 310 -10.88 -14.33 -4.20
CA TYR A 310 -9.98 -14.36 -3.06
C TYR A 310 -9.86 -15.76 -2.44
N VAL A 311 -10.98 -16.46 -2.23
CA VAL A 311 -10.98 -17.84 -1.71
C VAL A 311 -10.26 -18.78 -2.67
N GLU A 312 -10.43 -18.63 -3.97
CA GLU A 312 -9.67 -19.40 -4.97
C GLU A 312 -8.16 -19.08 -4.91
N GLY A 313 -7.79 -17.80 -4.82
CA GLY A 313 -6.40 -17.35 -4.77
C GLY A 313 -5.65 -17.78 -3.52
N THR A 314 -6.34 -17.84 -2.38
CA THR A 314 -5.78 -18.20 -1.05
C THR A 314 -5.84 -19.70 -0.72
N LYS A 315 -6.41 -20.53 -1.61
CA LYS A 315 -6.70 -21.95 -1.36
C LYS A 315 -5.52 -22.76 -0.83
N SER A 316 -4.29 -22.37 -1.12
CA SER A 316 -3.07 -23.12 -0.74
C SER A 316 -2.67 -22.95 0.72
N PHE A 317 -3.10 -21.86 1.40
CA PHE A 317 -2.64 -21.54 2.74
C PHE A 317 -3.74 -21.12 3.72
N LEU A 318 -4.86 -20.55 3.23
CA LEU A 318 -5.94 -20.03 4.06
C LEU A 318 -6.55 -21.16 4.91
N THR A 319 -6.53 -20.99 6.22
CA THR A 319 -7.13 -21.96 7.14
C THR A 319 -8.67 -21.88 7.12
N GLU A 320 -9.35 -22.95 7.52
CA GLU A 320 -10.81 -22.96 7.65
C GLU A 320 -11.29 -21.85 8.60
N ARG A 321 -10.57 -21.62 9.69
CA ARG A 321 -10.90 -20.55 10.66
C ARG A 321 -10.80 -19.17 10.04
N GLU A 322 -9.76 -18.88 9.26
CA GLU A 322 -9.61 -17.61 8.58
C GLU A 322 -10.71 -17.40 7.55
N ARG A 323 -11.02 -18.44 6.81
CA ARG A 323 -12.14 -18.45 5.85
C ARG A 323 -13.48 -18.15 6.52
N ASP A 324 -13.77 -18.77 7.66
CA ASP A 324 -14.99 -18.54 8.44
C ASP A 324 -15.06 -17.10 9.00
N LEU A 325 -13.93 -16.45 9.19
CA LEU A 325 -13.81 -15.06 9.68
C LEU A 325 -13.78 -14.00 8.57
N LEU A 326 -13.83 -14.33 7.28
CA LEU A 326 -13.90 -13.33 6.21
C LEU A 326 -15.13 -12.40 6.34
N PRO A 327 -16.34 -12.84 6.77
CA PRO A 327 -17.43 -11.92 7.06
C PRO A 327 -17.12 -10.93 8.19
N TYR A 328 -16.30 -11.32 9.17
CA TYR A 328 -15.81 -10.41 10.19
C TYR A 328 -14.87 -9.36 9.57
N ALA A 329 -13.97 -9.76 8.68
CA ALA A 329 -13.06 -8.83 8.00
C ALA A 329 -13.80 -7.76 7.19
N MET A 330 -14.88 -8.13 6.48
CA MET A 330 -15.70 -7.19 5.71
C MET A 330 -16.26 -6.05 6.57
N ARG A 331 -16.64 -6.33 7.82
CA ARG A 331 -17.17 -5.30 8.73
C ARG A 331 -16.11 -4.61 9.57
N LEU A 332 -14.96 -5.25 9.79
CA LEU A 332 -13.86 -4.68 10.58
C LEU A 332 -13.32 -3.39 9.94
N PHE A 333 -13.14 -3.37 8.63
CA PHE A 333 -12.47 -2.25 7.96
C PHE A 333 -13.31 -0.97 7.90
N PRO A 334 -14.62 -0.98 7.56
CA PRO A 334 -15.45 0.20 7.72
C PRO A 334 -15.50 0.72 9.17
N TYR A 335 -15.59 -0.19 10.13
CA TYR A 335 -15.57 0.16 11.54
C TYR A 335 -14.22 0.84 11.92
N MET A 336 -13.10 0.25 11.55
CA MET A 336 -11.76 0.79 11.82
C MET A 336 -11.58 2.19 11.22
N GLN A 337 -12.01 2.39 9.97
CA GLN A 337 -11.89 3.70 9.32
C GLN A 337 -12.83 4.74 9.95
N CYS A 338 -14.03 4.36 10.36
CA CYS A 338 -14.91 5.23 11.15
C CYS A 338 -14.21 5.70 12.42
N VAL A 339 -13.62 4.77 13.18
CA VAL A 339 -12.87 5.07 14.41
C VAL A 339 -11.70 6.02 14.15
N ARG A 340 -10.92 5.79 13.08
CA ARG A 340 -9.76 6.61 12.73
C ARG A 340 -10.16 8.02 12.30
N PHE A 341 -11.17 8.17 11.43
CA PHE A 341 -11.67 9.48 11.02
C PHE A 341 -12.26 10.28 12.18
N LEU A 342 -13.03 9.60 13.06
CA LEU A 342 -13.62 10.25 14.22
C LEU A 342 -12.57 10.70 15.24
N ALA A 343 -11.54 9.86 15.49
CA ALA A 343 -10.43 10.24 16.38
C ALA A 343 -9.68 11.47 15.84
N ASP A 344 -9.42 11.52 14.53
CA ASP A 344 -8.74 12.66 13.91
C ASP A 344 -9.61 13.91 13.92
N TYR A 345 -10.93 13.78 13.71
CA TYR A 345 -11.89 14.89 13.83
C TYR A 345 -11.88 15.51 15.24
N LEU A 346 -11.85 14.68 16.28
CA LEU A 346 -11.76 15.14 17.67
C LEU A 346 -10.39 15.78 17.99
N ASN A 347 -9.33 15.34 17.32
CA ASN A 347 -7.97 15.88 17.45
C ASN A 347 -7.73 17.16 16.60
N GLY A 348 -8.73 17.63 15.82
CA GLY A 348 -8.64 18.84 15.02
C GLY A 348 -8.10 18.62 13.61
N ASP A 349 -8.32 17.45 13.02
CA ASP A 349 -8.01 17.13 11.62
C ASP A 349 -6.50 17.22 11.30
N THR A 350 -5.67 16.57 12.12
CA THR A 350 -4.21 16.66 12.04
C THR A 350 -3.55 15.57 11.22
N TYR A 351 -4.22 14.42 11.03
CA TYR A 351 -3.66 13.27 10.35
C TYR A 351 -4.09 13.18 8.88
N PHE A 352 -5.40 13.20 8.61
CA PHE A 352 -5.91 13.10 7.26
C PHE A 352 -6.01 14.46 6.58
N LYS A 353 -5.72 14.52 5.27
CA LYS A 353 -5.96 15.72 4.48
C LYS A 353 -7.47 15.98 4.40
N THR A 354 -7.88 17.19 4.77
CA THR A 354 -9.27 17.63 4.72
C THR A 354 -9.43 18.82 3.78
N THR A 355 -10.59 18.92 3.15
CA THR A 355 -10.96 20.04 2.26
C THR A 355 -11.87 21.07 2.95
N HIS A 356 -12.49 20.67 4.07
CA HIS A 356 -13.39 21.51 4.88
C HIS A 356 -13.52 20.97 6.31
N ALA A 357 -14.07 21.73 7.21
CA ALA A 357 -14.05 21.49 8.66
C ALA A 357 -14.78 20.22 9.14
N THR A 358 -15.75 19.70 8.36
CA THR A 358 -16.53 18.49 8.69
C THR A 358 -16.13 17.26 7.88
N HIS A 359 -15.09 17.36 7.05
CA HIS A 359 -14.74 16.31 6.10
C HIS A 359 -14.48 14.96 6.77
N ASN A 360 -13.69 14.92 7.86
CA ASN A 360 -13.46 13.68 8.60
C ASN A 360 -14.72 13.17 9.32
N LEU A 361 -15.60 14.04 9.75
CA LEU A 361 -16.88 13.63 10.34
C LEU A 361 -17.81 13.01 9.30
N GLU A 362 -17.87 13.55 8.09
CA GLU A 362 -18.63 13.01 6.97
C GLU A 362 -18.11 11.63 6.59
N ARG A 363 -16.79 11.47 6.48
CA ARG A 363 -16.15 10.17 6.29
C ARG A 363 -16.47 9.19 7.41
N ALA A 364 -16.39 9.61 8.68
CA ALA A 364 -16.73 8.75 9.80
C ALA A 364 -18.19 8.28 9.74
N ARG A 365 -19.13 9.16 9.41
CA ARG A 365 -20.55 8.80 9.26
C ARG A 365 -20.80 7.87 8.07
N ASN A 366 -20.14 8.11 6.94
CA ASN A 366 -20.19 7.22 5.77
C ASN A 366 -19.70 5.81 6.12
N GLN A 367 -18.52 5.72 6.75
CA GLN A 367 -17.95 4.43 7.15
C GLN A 367 -18.76 3.74 8.26
N TRP A 368 -19.38 4.49 9.17
CA TRP A 368 -20.31 3.91 10.14
C TRP A 368 -21.53 3.30 9.44
N ARG A 369 -22.11 4.02 8.47
CA ARG A 369 -23.24 3.49 7.70
C ARG A 369 -22.86 2.24 6.92
N LEU A 370 -21.67 2.21 6.33
CA LEU A 370 -21.15 1.02 5.66
C LEU A 370 -20.99 -0.15 6.64
N PHE A 371 -20.48 0.10 7.85
CA PHE A 371 -20.37 -0.90 8.91
C PHE A 371 -21.75 -1.48 9.27
N GLU A 372 -22.78 -0.66 9.48
CA GLU A 372 -24.14 -1.14 9.76
C GLU A 372 -24.65 -2.09 8.67
N LEU A 373 -24.40 -1.75 7.41
CA LEU A 373 -24.81 -2.57 6.26
C LEU A 373 -24.02 -3.88 6.17
N THR A 374 -22.72 -3.85 6.41
CA THR A 374 -21.88 -5.05 6.41
C THR A 374 -22.21 -5.96 7.59
N LEU A 375 -22.57 -5.40 8.75
CA LEU A 375 -23.03 -6.15 9.90
C LEU A 375 -24.36 -6.88 9.59
N ALA A 376 -25.32 -6.18 8.99
CA ALA A 376 -26.59 -6.76 8.56
C ALA A 376 -26.40 -7.83 7.46
N GLY A 377 -25.40 -7.67 6.60
CA GLY A 377 -25.07 -8.61 5.52
C GLY A 377 -24.22 -9.81 5.94
N ASN A 378 -23.78 -9.88 7.19
CA ASN A 378 -22.84 -10.90 7.67
C ASN A 378 -23.25 -12.33 7.32
N ASP A 379 -24.50 -12.68 7.62
CA ASP A 379 -25.00 -14.06 7.42
C ASP A 379 -25.13 -14.42 5.94
N ARG A 380 -25.50 -13.46 5.09
CA ARG A 380 -25.51 -13.64 3.62
C ARG A 380 -24.12 -14.02 3.13
N LEU A 381 -23.10 -13.25 3.53
CA LEU A 381 -21.73 -13.53 3.10
C LEU A 381 -21.22 -14.86 3.67
N ALA A 382 -21.51 -15.15 4.95
CA ALA A 382 -21.13 -16.43 5.56
C ALA A 382 -21.77 -17.64 4.86
N GLN A 383 -23.04 -17.53 4.44
CA GLN A 383 -23.70 -18.56 3.65
C GLN A 383 -23.06 -18.70 2.26
N TYR A 384 -22.78 -17.60 1.59
CA TYR A 384 -22.12 -17.61 0.27
C TYR A 384 -20.75 -18.30 0.34
N ILE A 385 -19.90 -17.94 1.30
CA ILE A 385 -18.58 -18.54 1.50
C ILE A 385 -18.64 -20.07 1.67
N LYS A 386 -19.68 -20.59 2.34
CA LYS A 386 -19.90 -22.04 2.49
C LYS A 386 -20.21 -22.75 1.18
N THR A 387 -20.60 -22.02 0.13
CA THR A 387 -20.87 -22.61 -1.19
C THR A 387 -19.62 -22.67 -2.07
N LEU A 388 -18.55 -21.98 -1.69
CA LEU A 388 -17.26 -21.93 -2.40
C LEU A 388 -16.34 -23.07 -1.95
#